data_86946d3e326c89a66bc25c86a2fc959f
#
_entry.id   86946d3e326c89a66bc25c86a2fc959f
#
_cell.length_a   1.000
_cell.length_b   1.000
_cell.length_c   1.000
_cell.angle_alpha   90.00
_cell.angle_beta   90.00
_cell.angle_gamma   90.00
#
_symmetry.space_group_name_H-M   'P 1'
#
loop_
_entity.id
_entity.type
_entity.pdbx_description
1 polymer ?
#
loop_
_entity_poly.entity_id
_entity_poly.type
_entity_poly.pdbx_seq_one_letter_code
_entity_poly.pdbx_strand_id
1 'polypeptide(L)'
;MSSSFAKVQALRPSARKAALLVLAETEKGMPLQSAVSRALDSMVLSPEARRQATDLAYWCLRAQVRCQFVLSRIFPKFDRFAAPVRHLLLAACTALLFQEGAPAYAVVNETVEDIRSLAGKSVAGAANGVLRSLLRLGDAVKHRDYYRLDGEDDFTAFCRYTSFPLALGRLLVKECGEEKAEAVMQQSFARPVPCVRLNVKKAGWEELKAELVRKGAEPLEAGISSCGLSFPNGIPADVSLAALAREGKATLQAAGSQLALGALHLDKDAPLWDACCGFGGKTTALLEAGYRVELASDLSWQRISCLSGECSRLGLKAPASLLCDGAHAPFMRWDGTILLDVPCSGLGVLARRPDIKMRKRDVAQYVKTQRALLERAVLMAPKGRDVVYMTCTVTKSENKSLVRNVCQSYDAEIAEEWASDAPYEGMYACRIRV
;
A
#
# COMPACT_ATOMS: atom_id res chain seq x y z
N MET A 1 -27.31 16.58 2.90
CA MET A 1 -26.26 15.98 3.77
C MET A 1 -26.93 15.43 5.01
N SER A 2 -26.70 14.18 5.40
CA SER A 2 -27.40 13.58 6.55
C SER A 2 -26.99 14.30 7.85
N SER A 3 -27.92 14.42 8.79
CA SER A 3 -27.73 14.99 10.15
C SER A 3 -26.48 14.41 10.86
N SER A 4 -26.11 13.17 10.56
CA SER A 4 -24.95 12.49 11.10
C SER A 4 -23.61 13.08 10.60
N PHE A 5 -23.53 13.51 9.34
CA PHE A 5 -22.30 14.09 8.77
C PHE A 5 -21.98 15.47 9.37
N ALA A 6 -23.02 16.31 9.58
CA ALA A 6 -22.84 17.61 10.22
C ALA A 6 -22.31 17.48 11.65
N LYS A 7 -22.80 16.49 12.41
CA LYS A 7 -22.30 16.21 13.76
C LYS A 7 -20.84 15.76 13.78
N VAL A 8 -20.41 14.93 12.82
CA VAL A 8 -19.01 14.52 12.69
C VAL A 8 -18.09 15.71 12.40
N GLN A 9 -18.54 16.64 11.56
CA GLN A 9 -17.77 17.86 11.26
C GLN A 9 -17.62 18.76 12.50
N ALA A 10 -18.59 18.77 13.41
CA ALA A 10 -18.56 19.54 14.65
C ALA A 10 -17.63 18.99 15.73
N LEU A 11 -17.11 17.74 15.60
CA LEU A 11 -16.11 17.20 16.52
C LEU A 11 -14.82 18.04 16.50
N ARG A 12 -14.14 18.09 17.63
CA ARG A 12 -12.84 18.78 17.72
C ARG A 12 -11.80 18.12 16.79
N PRO A 13 -10.93 18.92 16.13
CA PRO A 13 -9.80 18.39 15.39
C PRO A 13 -8.94 17.47 16.26
N SER A 14 -8.75 16.22 15.82
CA SER A 14 -7.98 15.20 16.55
C SER A 14 -7.61 14.03 15.65
N ALA A 15 -6.64 13.21 16.08
CA ALA A 15 -6.28 11.98 15.41
C ALA A 15 -7.48 11.02 15.28
N ARG A 16 -8.34 10.94 16.28
CA ARG A 16 -9.54 10.10 16.27
C ARG A 16 -10.57 10.58 15.23
N LYS A 17 -10.81 11.90 15.16
CA LYS A 17 -11.68 12.47 14.12
C LYS A 17 -11.12 12.18 12.72
N ALA A 18 -9.81 12.31 12.53
CA ALA A 18 -9.17 11.97 11.27
C ALA A 18 -9.36 10.48 10.94
N ALA A 19 -9.09 9.57 11.88
CA ALA A 19 -9.28 8.14 11.69
C ALA A 19 -10.75 7.78 11.34
N LEU A 20 -11.73 8.40 12.04
CA LEU A 20 -13.15 8.24 11.72
C LEU A 20 -13.46 8.63 10.28
N LEU A 21 -12.97 9.80 9.84
CA LEU A 21 -13.19 10.28 8.47
C LEU A 21 -12.53 9.36 7.44
N VAL A 22 -11.30 8.90 7.70
CA VAL A 22 -10.58 7.96 6.82
C VAL A 22 -11.32 6.63 6.71
N LEU A 23 -11.78 6.05 7.82
CA LEU A 23 -12.56 4.82 7.81
C LEU A 23 -13.85 4.98 7.00
N ALA A 24 -14.57 6.08 7.20
CA ALA A 24 -15.81 6.35 6.47
C ALA A 24 -15.60 6.52 4.95
N GLU A 25 -14.50 7.14 4.53
CA GLU A 25 -14.19 7.32 3.10
C GLU A 25 -13.64 6.04 2.47
N THR A 26 -12.83 5.27 3.19
CA THR A 26 -12.32 3.98 2.68
C THR A 26 -13.42 2.92 2.54
N GLU A 27 -14.44 2.91 3.41
CA GLU A 27 -15.63 2.07 3.26
C GLU A 27 -16.43 2.38 1.98
N LYS A 28 -16.37 3.64 1.52
CA LYS A 28 -16.97 4.06 0.22
C LYS A 28 -16.06 3.75 -0.98
N GLY A 29 -14.89 3.14 -0.75
CA GLY A 29 -13.95 2.75 -1.80
C GLY A 29 -12.85 3.76 -2.11
N MET A 30 -12.76 4.90 -1.39
CA MET A 30 -11.66 5.84 -1.58
C MET A 30 -10.32 5.19 -1.21
N PRO A 31 -9.24 5.38 -2.01
CA PRO A 31 -7.91 4.93 -1.62
C PRO A 31 -7.44 5.54 -0.30
N LEU A 32 -6.78 4.74 0.56
CA LEU A 32 -6.33 5.18 1.88
C LEU A 32 -5.54 6.48 1.85
N GLN A 33 -4.57 6.61 0.94
CA GLN A 33 -3.74 7.81 0.84
C GLN A 33 -4.59 9.07 0.55
N SER A 34 -5.54 8.97 -0.38
CA SER A 34 -6.46 10.06 -0.70
C SER A 34 -7.41 10.38 0.47
N ALA A 35 -7.90 9.33 1.17
CA ALA A 35 -8.75 9.51 2.34
C ALA A 35 -7.99 10.21 3.49
N VAL A 36 -6.74 9.84 3.74
CA VAL A 36 -5.88 10.48 4.74
C VAL A 36 -5.61 11.93 4.38
N SER A 37 -5.17 12.21 3.15
CA SER A 37 -4.95 13.59 2.69
C SER A 37 -6.19 14.45 2.91
N ARG A 38 -7.33 14.00 2.39
CA ARG A 38 -8.62 14.70 2.52
C ARG A 38 -9.03 14.94 3.98
N ALA A 39 -8.86 13.94 4.85
CA ALA A 39 -9.19 14.07 6.26
C ALA A 39 -8.28 15.09 6.95
N LEU A 40 -6.96 15.05 6.70
CA LEU A 40 -6.00 15.96 7.31
C LEU A 40 -6.14 17.39 6.79
N ASP A 41 -6.48 17.58 5.51
CA ASP A 41 -6.66 18.92 4.91
C ASP A 41 -7.97 19.57 5.33
N SER A 42 -8.94 18.78 5.84
CA SER A 42 -10.20 19.28 6.39
C SER A 42 -10.07 19.82 7.82
N MET A 43 -8.88 19.78 8.45
CA MET A 43 -8.65 20.12 9.84
C MET A 43 -7.34 20.89 10.03
N VAL A 44 -7.32 21.82 10.99
CA VAL A 44 -6.08 22.46 11.43
C VAL A 44 -5.45 21.58 12.53
N LEU A 45 -4.34 20.95 12.20
CA LEU A 45 -3.57 20.07 13.10
C LEU A 45 -2.09 20.46 13.08
N SER A 46 -1.43 20.39 14.23
CA SER A 46 0.04 20.52 14.30
C SER A 46 0.73 19.41 13.48
N PRO A 47 1.99 19.59 13.07
CA PRO A 47 2.73 18.54 12.35
C PRO A 47 2.78 17.21 13.11
N GLU A 48 2.90 17.25 14.43
CA GLU A 48 2.88 16.07 15.27
C GLU A 48 1.50 15.39 15.29
N ALA A 49 0.43 16.17 15.50
CA ALA A 49 -0.94 15.65 15.45
C ALA A 49 -1.29 15.06 14.08
N ARG A 50 -0.78 15.62 12.97
CA ARG A 50 -0.93 15.06 11.63
C ARG A 50 -0.23 13.70 11.50
N ARG A 51 0.98 13.54 12.07
CA ARG A 51 1.69 12.25 12.10
C ARG A 51 0.92 11.21 12.91
N GLN A 52 0.46 11.56 14.10
CA GLN A 52 -0.35 10.68 14.95
C GLN A 52 -1.66 10.27 14.27
N ALA A 53 -2.35 11.21 13.62
CA ALA A 53 -3.58 10.96 12.89
C ALA A 53 -3.35 10.00 11.71
N THR A 54 -2.26 10.17 10.97
CA THR A 54 -1.88 9.29 9.88
C THR A 54 -1.58 7.88 10.41
N ASP A 55 -0.77 7.76 11.44
CA ASP A 55 -0.41 6.47 12.05
C ASP A 55 -1.66 5.74 12.55
N LEU A 56 -2.53 6.43 13.29
CA LEU A 56 -3.79 5.85 13.79
C LEU A 56 -4.68 5.38 12.65
N ALA A 57 -4.87 6.17 11.59
CA ALA A 57 -5.70 5.80 10.45
C ALA A 57 -5.17 4.53 9.73
N TYR A 58 -3.86 4.45 9.51
CA TYR A 58 -3.24 3.26 8.93
C TYR A 58 -3.38 2.04 9.84
N TRP A 59 -3.20 2.20 11.16
CA TRP A 59 -3.38 1.12 12.12
C TRP A 59 -4.84 0.68 12.22
N CYS A 60 -5.81 1.59 12.18
CA CYS A 60 -7.23 1.22 12.15
C CYS A 60 -7.55 0.26 11.02
N LEU A 61 -7.09 0.53 9.80
CA LEU A 61 -7.32 -0.35 8.66
C LEU A 61 -6.50 -1.64 8.73
N ARG A 62 -5.26 -1.55 9.24
CA ARG A 62 -4.39 -2.72 9.43
C ARG A 62 -4.98 -3.70 10.43
N ALA A 63 -5.50 -3.21 11.55
CA ALA A 63 -6.03 -4.01 12.65
C ALA A 63 -7.57 -4.17 12.62
N GLN A 64 -8.26 -3.73 11.55
CA GLN A 64 -9.70 -3.61 11.50
C GLN A 64 -10.44 -4.90 11.87
N VAL A 65 -10.12 -6.02 11.24
CA VAL A 65 -10.78 -7.32 11.49
C VAL A 65 -10.52 -7.79 12.92
N ARG A 66 -9.29 -7.62 13.39
CA ARG A 66 -8.87 -7.99 14.76
C ARG A 66 -9.60 -7.18 15.82
N CYS A 67 -9.64 -5.85 15.67
CA CYS A 67 -10.34 -4.97 16.60
C CYS A 67 -11.87 -5.17 16.55
N GLN A 68 -12.46 -5.37 15.37
CA GLN A 68 -13.89 -5.68 15.25
C GLN A 68 -14.25 -6.97 15.98
N PHE A 69 -13.43 -8.01 15.85
CA PHE A 69 -13.64 -9.27 16.56
C PHE A 69 -13.60 -9.06 18.09
N VAL A 70 -12.57 -8.35 18.61
CA VAL A 70 -12.45 -8.06 20.05
C VAL A 70 -13.65 -7.27 20.56
N LEU A 71 -14.04 -6.20 19.86
CA LEU A 71 -15.17 -5.36 20.23
C LEU A 71 -16.50 -6.14 20.18
N SER A 72 -16.70 -7.01 19.21
CA SER A 72 -17.90 -7.85 19.11
C SER A 72 -17.99 -8.91 20.19
N ARG A 73 -16.84 -9.45 20.65
CA ARG A 73 -16.82 -10.35 21.83
C ARG A 73 -17.19 -9.65 23.13
N ILE A 74 -16.72 -8.40 23.30
CA ILE A 74 -17.06 -7.59 24.49
C ILE A 74 -18.54 -7.16 24.45
N PHE A 75 -19.02 -6.78 23.27
CA PHE A 75 -20.36 -6.29 23.06
C PHE A 75 -20.98 -6.94 21.80
N PRO A 76 -21.73 -8.05 21.95
CA PRO A 76 -22.29 -8.79 20.82
C PRO A 76 -23.21 -7.98 19.88
N LYS A 77 -23.72 -6.84 20.38
CA LYS A 77 -24.54 -5.90 19.59
C LYS A 77 -23.73 -4.75 18.98
N PHE A 78 -22.40 -4.91 18.85
CA PHE A 78 -21.48 -3.88 18.33
C PHE A 78 -21.95 -3.29 16.99
N ASP A 79 -22.45 -4.13 16.09
CA ASP A 79 -22.92 -3.70 14.76
C ASP A 79 -24.21 -2.85 14.80
N ARG A 80 -24.91 -2.80 15.93
CA ARG A 80 -26.07 -1.92 16.11
C ARG A 80 -25.70 -0.45 16.39
N PHE A 81 -24.45 -0.17 16.75
CA PHE A 81 -24.01 1.22 16.82
C PHE A 81 -24.01 1.86 15.42
N ALA A 82 -24.35 3.14 15.36
CA ALA A 82 -24.20 3.93 14.13
C ALA A 82 -22.72 3.94 13.67
N ALA A 83 -22.50 3.97 12.35
CA ALA A 83 -21.16 3.89 11.77
C ALA A 83 -20.14 4.85 12.39
N PRO A 84 -20.42 6.15 12.65
CA PRO A 84 -19.45 7.03 13.31
C PRO A 84 -19.05 6.57 14.72
N VAL A 85 -19.97 5.96 15.49
CA VAL A 85 -19.68 5.41 16.81
C VAL A 85 -18.80 4.17 16.69
N ARG A 86 -19.11 3.27 15.74
CA ARG A 86 -18.27 2.09 15.47
C ARG A 86 -16.85 2.50 15.06
N HIS A 87 -16.70 3.51 14.21
CA HIS A 87 -15.38 4.01 13.79
C HIS A 87 -14.59 4.61 14.96
N LEU A 88 -15.23 5.37 15.84
CA LEU A 88 -14.56 5.89 17.04
C LEU A 88 -14.14 4.78 18.01
N LEU A 89 -15.01 3.77 18.23
CA LEU A 89 -14.68 2.62 19.07
C LEU A 89 -13.55 1.79 18.44
N LEU A 90 -13.55 1.61 17.10
CA LEU A 90 -12.47 0.95 16.39
C LEU A 90 -11.16 1.73 16.54
N ALA A 91 -11.17 3.05 16.37
CA ALA A 91 -9.99 3.89 16.54
C ALA A 91 -9.46 3.83 17.99
N ALA A 92 -10.34 3.87 18.99
CA ALA A 92 -9.96 3.74 20.39
C ALA A 92 -9.38 2.35 20.70
N CYS A 93 -10.03 1.28 20.23
CA CYS A 93 -9.52 -0.09 20.37
C CYS A 93 -8.13 -0.22 19.75
N THR A 94 -7.96 0.31 18.54
CA THR A 94 -6.68 0.32 17.84
C THR A 94 -5.61 1.09 18.62
N ALA A 95 -5.92 2.27 19.13
CA ALA A 95 -4.99 3.07 19.93
C ALA A 95 -4.57 2.34 21.21
N LEU A 96 -5.53 1.71 21.92
CA LEU A 96 -5.26 0.98 23.16
C LEU A 96 -4.44 -0.30 22.96
N LEU A 97 -4.56 -0.96 21.81
CA LEU A 97 -3.89 -2.25 21.56
C LEU A 97 -2.57 -2.11 20.80
N PHE A 98 -2.40 -1.08 19.96
CA PHE A 98 -1.31 -1.05 18.96
C PHE A 98 -0.54 0.27 18.91
N GLN A 99 -0.96 1.31 19.66
CA GLN A 99 -0.19 2.56 19.75
C GLN A 99 0.50 2.67 21.09
N GLU A 100 1.78 2.95 21.07
CA GLU A 100 2.57 3.24 22.27
C GLU A 100 2.44 4.73 22.64
N GLY A 101 2.50 5.03 23.95
CA GLY A 101 2.62 6.39 24.44
C GLY A 101 1.30 7.17 24.65
N ALA A 102 0.15 6.64 24.24
CA ALA A 102 -1.15 7.27 24.56
C ALA A 102 -1.68 6.75 25.92
N PRO A 103 -1.86 7.61 26.95
CA PRO A 103 -2.42 7.16 28.22
C PRO A 103 -3.82 6.58 28.02
N ALA A 104 -4.04 5.34 28.49
CA ALA A 104 -5.30 4.63 28.28
C ALA A 104 -6.52 5.42 28.77
N TYR A 105 -6.40 6.11 29.91
CA TYR A 105 -7.49 6.93 30.45
C TYR A 105 -7.87 8.08 29.50
N ALA A 106 -6.87 8.71 28.84
CA ALA A 106 -7.11 9.80 27.90
C ALA A 106 -7.84 9.29 26.65
N VAL A 107 -7.39 8.16 26.08
CA VAL A 107 -8.06 7.53 24.94
C VAL A 107 -9.52 7.22 25.26
N VAL A 108 -9.79 6.63 26.42
CA VAL A 108 -11.17 6.30 26.85
C VAL A 108 -12.01 7.56 27.03
N ASN A 109 -11.55 8.52 27.84
CA ASN A 109 -12.32 9.72 28.16
C ASN A 109 -12.65 10.55 26.94
N GLU A 110 -11.67 10.82 26.09
CA GLU A 110 -11.85 11.64 24.89
C GLU A 110 -12.75 10.94 23.86
N THR A 111 -12.65 9.59 23.72
CA THR A 111 -13.55 8.84 22.82
C THR A 111 -14.99 8.87 23.33
N VAL A 112 -15.19 8.74 24.65
CA VAL A 112 -16.53 8.81 25.26
C VAL A 112 -17.15 10.21 25.08
N GLU A 113 -16.37 11.28 25.19
CA GLU A 113 -16.85 12.65 24.93
C GLU A 113 -17.23 12.86 23.47
N ASP A 114 -16.38 12.39 22.52
CA ASP A 114 -16.69 12.43 21.10
C ASP A 114 -18.02 11.69 20.79
N ILE A 115 -18.20 10.49 21.37
CA ILE A 115 -19.44 9.71 21.21
C ILE A 115 -20.64 10.38 21.89
N ARG A 116 -20.43 11.02 23.05
CA ARG A 116 -21.49 11.79 23.72
C ARG A 116 -22.01 12.92 22.85
N SER A 117 -21.10 13.63 22.18
CA SER A 117 -21.43 14.71 21.26
C SER A 117 -22.18 14.22 20.02
N LEU A 118 -21.84 13.01 19.50
CA LEU A 118 -22.47 12.43 18.32
C LEU A 118 -23.83 11.77 18.60
N ALA A 119 -23.92 11.00 19.70
CA ALA A 119 -25.01 10.04 19.92
C ALA A 119 -25.69 10.12 21.29
N GLY A 120 -25.26 11.05 22.15
CA GLY A 120 -25.88 11.32 23.47
C GLY A 120 -25.33 10.44 24.59
N LYS A 121 -25.82 10.73 25.82
CA LYS A 121 -25.31 10.16 27.08
C LYS A 121 -25.43 8.66 27.20
N SER A 122 -26.55 8.07 26.73
CA SER A 122 -26.81 6.62 26.81
C SER A 122 -25.80 5.83 26.00
N VAL A 123 -25.56 6.22 24.73
CA VAL A 123 -24.60 5.56 23.84
C VAL A 123 -23.16 5.75 24.36
N ALA A 124 -22.83 6.94 24.88
CA ALA A 124 -21.53 7.21 25.49
C ALA A 124 -21.29 6.33 26.74
N GLY A 125 -22.33 6.08 27.56
CA GLY A 125 -22.24 5.17 28.68
C GLY A 125 -21.95 3.73 28.26
N ALA A 126 -22.64 3.23 27.23
CA ALA A 126 -22.36 1.92 26.65
C ALA A 126 -20.93 1.82 26.10
N ALA A 127 -20.48 2.83 25.33
CA ALA A 127 -19.13 2.91 24.81
C ALA A 127 -18.06 2.90 25.90
N ASN A 128 -18.26 3.63 26.99
CA ASN A 128 -17.37 3.61 28.15
C ASN A 128 -17.28 2.20 28.78
N GLY A 129 -18.41 1.50 28.90
CA GLY A 129 -18.46 0.11 29.37
C GLY A 129 -17.64 -0.82 28.47
N VAL A 130 -17.78 -0.69 27.15
CA VAL A 130 -17.00 -1.46 26.14
C VAL A 130 -15.51 -1.21 26.29
N LEU A 131 -15.07 0.06 26.34
CA LEU A 131 -13.64 0.40 26.42
C LEU A 131 -13.02 -0.01 27.76
N ARG A 132 -13.74 0.10 28.88
CA ARG A 132 -13.27 -0.39 30.18
C ARG A 132 -13.18 -1.93 30.20
N SER A 133 -14.09 -2.63 29.52
CA SER A 133 -14.00 -4.10 29.37
C SER A 133 -12.82 -4.50 28.50
N LEU A 134 -12.51 -3.74 27.44
CA LEU A 134 -11.32 -3.94 26.62
C LEU A 134 -10.04 -3.85 27.48
N LEU A 135 -9.92 -2.84 28.33
CA LEU A 135 -8.75 -2.68 29.23
C LEU A 135 -8.60 -3.84 30.21
N ARG A 136 -9.72 -4.43 30.68
CA ARG A 136 -9.69 -5.59 31.59
C ARG A 136 -9.21 -6.88 30.93
N LEU A 137 -9.27 -6.99 29.59
CA LEU A 137 -8.73 -8.13 28.88
C LEU A 137 -7.19 -8.24 28.96
N GLY A 138 -6.52 -7.09 29.21
CA GLY A 138 -5.06 -7.03 29.36
C GLY A 138 -4.34 -7.73 28.22
N ASP A 139 -3.39 -8.62 28.54
CA ASP A 139 -2.56 -9.31 27.57
C ASP A 139 -3.28 -10.45 26.83
N ALA A 140 -4.44 -10.90 27.28
CA ALA A 140 -5.17 -11.98 26.62
C ALA A 140 -5.37 -11.73 25.12
N VAL A 141 -5.67 -10.47 24.72
CA VAL A 141 -5.87 -10.08 23.32
C VAL A 141 -4.59 -10.07 22.49
N LYS A 142 -3.42 -10.25 23.09
CA LYS A 142 -2.15 -10.36 22.36
C LYS A 142 -1.90 -11.80 21.87
N HIS A 143 -2.54 -12.79 22.47
CA HIS A 143 -2.34 -14.21 22.18
C HIS A 143 -3.29 -14.70 21.09
N ARG A 144 -2.80 -15.58 20.20
CA ARG A 144 -3.58 -16.14 19.07
C ARG A 144 -4.83 -16.88 19.57
N ASP A 145 -4.73 -17.59 20.70
CA ASP A 145 -5.81 -18.42 21.24
C ASP A 145 -7.08 -17.61 21.59
N TYR A 146 -6.93 -16.32 21.93
CA TYR A 146 -8.08 -15.43 22.16
C TYR A 146 -8.99 -15.32 20.92
N TYR A 147 -8.46 -15.52 19.73
CA TYR A 147 -9.16 -15.36 18.44
C TYR A 147 -9.80 -16.63 17.93
N ARG A 148 -9.63 -17.75 18.66
CA ARG A 148 -10.31 -19.01 18.37
C ARG A 148 -11.67 -19.05 19.05
N LEU A 149 -12.67 -19.55 18.35
CA LEU A 149 -13.97 -19.93 18.92
C LEU A 149 -14.11 -21.46 18.87
N ASP A 150 -14.96 -22.00 19.76
CA ASP A 150 -15.19 -23.44 19.81
C ASP A 150 -15.71 -23.98 18.48
N GLY A 151 -15.12 -25.09 18.01
CA GLY A 151 -15.48 -25.74 16.77
C GLY A 151 -14.94 -25.09 15.48
N GLU A 152 -14.11 -24.03 15.58
CA GLU A 152 -13.49 -23.40 14.41
C GLU A 152 -12.10 -23.97 14.10
N ASP A 153 -11.74 -23.92 12.80
CA ASP A 153 -10.40 -24.28 12.35
C ASP A 153 -9.33 -23.24 12.76
N ASP A 154 -8.08 -23.67 12.83
CA ASP A 154 -6.94 -22.83 13.19
C ASP A 154 -6.71 -21.68 12.22
N PHE A 155 -6.99 -21.89 10.94
CA PHE A 155 -6.83 -20.87 9.91
C PHE A 155 -7.80 -19.69 10.12
N THR A 156 -9.01 -19.97 10.57
CA THR A 156 -9.98 -18.90 10.90
C THR A 156 -9.49 -18.05 12.08
N ALA A 157 -8.96 -18.67 13.13
CA ALA A 157 -8.35 -17.96 14.25
C ALA A 157 -7.12 -17.15 13.81
N PHE A 158 -6.29 -17.70 12.94
CA PHE A 158 -5.12 -17.05 12.39
C PHE A 158 -5.49 -15.82 11.54
N CYS A 159 -6.52 -15.93 10.71
CA CYS A 159 -7.04 -14.78 9.94
C CYS A 159 -7.47 -13.64 10.87
N ARG A 160 -8.19 -13.92 11.96
CA ARG A 160 -8.59 -12.89 12.93
C ARG A 160 -7.37 -12.27 13.63
N TYR A 161 -6.43 -13.11 14.07
CA TYR A 161 -5.21 -12.68 14.76
C TYR A 161 -4.34 -11.78 13.89
N THR A 162 -4.17 -12.10 12.60
CA THR A 162 -3.46 -11.28 11.62
C THR A 162 -4.31 -10.17 11.02
N SER A 163 -5.55 -10.00 11.54
CA SER A 163 -6.49 -9.00 11.03
C SER A 163 -6.78 -9.14 9.53
N PHE A 164 -7.07 -10.34 9.10
CA PHE A 164 -7.29 -10.67 7.69
C PHE A 164 -8.71 -11.19 7.45
N PRO A 165 -9.44 -10.69 6.44
CA PRO A 165 -10.75 -11.24 6.09
C PRO A 165 -10.63 -12.71 5.66
N LEU A 166 -11.43 -13.61 6.25
CA LEU A 166 -11.35 -15.05 6.00
C LEU A 166 -11.46 -15.43 4.53
N ALA A 167 -12.40 -14.81 3.80
CA ALA A 167 -12.59 -15.08 2.37
C ALA A 167 -11.32 -14.71 1.56
N LEU A 168 -10.66 -13.60 1.91
CA LEU A 168 -9.42 -13.18 1.25
C LEU A 168 -8.25 -14.09 1.64
N GLY A 169 -8.18 -14.56 2.89
CA GLY A 169 -7.20 -15.53 3.33
C GLY A 169 -7.30 -16.85 2.56
N ARG A 170 -8.52 -17.39 2.41
CA ARG A 170 -8.77 -18.59 1.59
C ARG A 170 -8.42 -18.41 0.11
N LEU A 171 -8.68 -17.21 -0.44
CA LEU A 171 -8.23 -16.86 -1.79
C LEU A 171 -6.70 -16.92 -1.91
N LEU A 172 -5.96 -16.33 -0.96
CA LEU A 172 -4.50 -16.39 -0.97
C LEU A 172 -3.99 -17.82 -0.90
N VAL A 173 -4.54 -18.67 -0.03
CA VAL A 173 -4.16 -20.09 0.05
C VAL A 173 -4.34 -20.78 -1.30
N LYS A 174 -5.48 -20.57 -1.97
CA LYS A 174 -5.73 -21.08 -3.33
C LYS A 174 -4.72 -20.59 -4.36
N GLU A 175 -4.33 -19.33 -4.27
CA GLU A 175 -3.48 -18.67 -5.26
C GLU A 175 -1.99 -18.91 -5.07
N CYS A 176 -1.49 -19.00 -3.83
CA CYS A 176 -0.04 -19.10 -3.60
C CYS A 176 0.38 -20.20 -2.62
N GLY A 177 -0.57 -21.03 -2.14
CA GLY A 177 -0.32 -22.08 -1.13
C GLY A 177 -0.38 -21.52 0.30
N GLU A 178 -0.48 -22.43 1.27
CA GLU A 178 -0.76 -22.10 2.68
C GLU A 178 0.40 -21.32 3.31
N GLU A 179 1.62 -21.83 3.22
CA GLU A 179 2.83 -21.22 3.79
C GLU A 179 3.02 -19.77 3.31
N LYS A 180 2.95 -19.54 2.01
CA LYS A 180 3.11 -18.20 1.43
C LYS A 180 1.93 -17.28 1.78
N ALA A 181 0.71 -17.83 1.84
CA ALA A 181 -0.47 -17.07 2.27
C ALA A 181 -0.35 -16.61 3.72
N GLU A 182 0.10 -17.47 4.63
CA GLU A 182 0.35 -17.13 6.03
C GLU A 182 1.43 -16.06 6.19
N ALA A 183 2.54 -16.18 5.46
CA ALA A 183 3.61 -15.18 5.44
C ALA A 183 3.08 -13.79 4.97
N VAL A 184 2.28 -13.75 3.90
CA VAL A 184 1.64 -12.52 3.40
C VAL A 184 0.68 -11.93 4.44
N MET A 185 -0.12 -12.76 5.12
CA MET A 185 -1.04 -12.30 6.16
C MET A 185 -0.29 -11.71 7.36
N GLN A 186 0.77 -12.37 7.85
CA GLN A 186 1.63 -11.87 8.93
C GLN A 186 2.29 -10.54 8.55
N GLN A 187 2.90 -10.49 7.35
CA GLN A 187 3.54 -9.28 6.84
C GLN A 187 2.54 -8.12 6.68
N SER A 188 1.30 -8.40 6.26
CA SER A 188 0.25 -7.39 6.11
C SER A 188 -0.13 -6.70 7.42
N PHE A 189 0.11 -7.36 8.55
CA PHE A 189 -0.13 -6.83 9.88
C PHE A 189 1.06 -6.04 10.43
N ALA A 190 2.27 -6.26 9.92
CA ALA A 190 3.47 -5.53 10.31
C ALA A 190 3.48 -4.09 9.77
N ARG A 191 4.26 -3.21 10.41
CA ARG A 191 4.59 -1.90 9.82
C ARG A 191 5.44 -2.12 8.57
N PRO A 192 5.17 -1.41 7.46
CA PRO A 192 6.02 -1.50 6.29
C PRO A 192 7.40 -0.93 6.59
N VAL A 193 8.44 -1.60 6.11
CA VAL A 193 9.81 -1.09 6.19
C VAL A 193 9.91 0.19 5.36
N PRO A 194 10.37 1.32 5.94
CA PRO A 194 10.63 2.53 5.18
C PRO A 194 11.72 2.29 4.14
N CYS A 195 11.50 2.77 2.92
CA CYS A 195 12.46 2.63 1.83
C CYS A 195 12.50 3.89 0.98
N VAL A 196 13.69 4.23 0.52
CA VAL A 196 13.93 5.33 -0.42
C VAL A 196 14.82 4.87 -1.56
N ARG A 197 14.69 5.52 -2.69
CA ARG A 197 15.66 5.53 -3.78
C ARG A 197 16.36 6.88 -3.76
N LEU A 198 17.69 6.89 -3.61
CA LEU A 198 18.49 8.10 -3.59
C LEU A 198 18.74 8.60 -5.02
N ASN A 199 18.65 9.90 -5.21
CA ASN A 199 18.96 10.54 -6.48
C ASN A 199 20.47 10.89 -6.53
N VAL A 200 21.26 9.98 -7.08
CA VAL A 200 22.72 10.10 -7.18
C VAL A 200 23.18 11.26 -8.09
N LYS A 201 22.29 11.83 -8.91
CA LYS A 201 22.61 13.01 -9.73
C LYS A 201 22.54 14.31 -8.95
N LYS A 202 21.75 14.35 -7.85
CA LYS A 202 21.59 15.56 -7.00
C LYS A 202 22.42 15.54 -5.72
N ALA A 203 22.76 14.35 -5.21
CA ALA A 203 23.58 14.20 -4.03
C ALA A 203 24.51 13.01 -4.22
N GLY A 204 25.77 13.13 -3.79
CA GLY A 204 26.70 12.01 -3.81
C GLY A 204 26.13 10.84 -3.00
N TRP A 205 26.10 9.65 -3.58
CA TRP A 205 25.59 8.44 -2.92
C TRP A 205 26.25 8.17 -1.57
N GLU A 206 27.58 8.14 -1.57
CA GLU A 206 28.37 7.85 -0.37
C GLU A 206 28.22 8.93 0.70
N GLU A 207 28.17 10.20 0.30
CA GLU A 207 28.02 11.33 1.21
C GLU A 207 26.64 11.29 1.90
N LEU A 208 25.55 11.07 1.14
CA LEU A 208 24.20 11.01 1.68
C LEU A 208 24.00 9.78 2.56
N LYS A 209 24.53 8.63 2.15
CA LYS A 209 24.51 7.41 2.97
C LYS A 209 25.30 7.61 4.27
N ALA A 210 26.50 8.18 4.20
CA ALA A 210 27.32 8.49 5.38
C ALA A 210 26.63 9.50 6.32
N GLU A 211 25.91 10.49 5.78
CA GLU A 211 25.11 11.41 6.59
C GLU A 211 24.01 10.68 7.37
N LEU A 212 23.27 9.79 6.70
CA LEU A 212 22.23 8.98 7.33
C LEU A 212 22.79 8.09 8.45
N VAL A 213 23.94 7.44 8.19
CA VAL A 213 24.63 6.60 9.18
C VAL A 213 25.11 7.44 10.38
N ARG A 214 25.70 8.62 10.14
CA ARG A 214 26.13 9.53 11.23
C ARG A 214 24.98 9.99 12.12
N LYS A 215 23.75 10.04 11.58
CA LYS A 215 22.53 10.32 12.32
C LYS A 215 21.92 9.06 12.98
N GLY A 216 22.66 7.95 13.01
CA GLY A 216 22.24 6.71 13.65
C GLY A 216 21.26 5.85 12.84
N ALA A 217 21.09 6.12 11.54
CA ALA A 217 20.33 5.23 10.68
C ALA A 217 21.16 3.97 10.34
N GLU A 218 20.48 2.83 10.23
CA GLU A 218 21.06 1.55 9.82
C GLU A 218 20.43 1.12 8.48
N PRO A 219 20.82 1.74 7.35
CA PRO A 219 20.24 1.43 6.06
C PRO A 219 20.81 0.12 5.49
N LEU A 220 19.91 -0.69 4.91
CA LEU A 220 20.26 -1.81 4.05
C LEU A 220 20.09 -1.40 2.58
N GLU A 221 21.07 -1.75 1.76
CA GLU A 221 20.98 -1.49 0.33
C GLU A 221 19.92 -2.37 -0.33
N ALA A 222 19.08 -1.76 -1.15
CA ALA A 222 18.03 -2.44 -1.89
C ALA A 222 17.65 -1.61 -3.12
N GLY A 223 17.69 -2.19 -4.31
CA GLY A 223 17.14 -1.52 -5.49
C GLY A 223 17.93 -1.67 -6.77
N ILE A 224 17.54 -0.87 -7.77
CA ILE A 224 18.26 -0.75 -9.04
C ILE A 224 19.57 -0.04 -8.78
N SER A 225 20.68 -0.60 -9.21
CA SER A 225 22.01 0.05 -9.14
C SER A 225 22.43 0.47 -7.73
N SER A 226 22.06 -0.25 -6.69
CA SER A 226 22.40 0.02 -5.28
C SER A 226 21.97 1.40 -4.75
N CYS A 227 21.13 2.14 -5.47
CA CYS A 227 20.65 3.46 -5.04
C CYS A 227 19.46 3.41 -4.07
N GLY A 228 18.96 2.21 -3.76
CA GLY A 228 17.88 1.98 -2.80
C GLY A 228 18.41 1.78 -1.39
N LEU A 229 17.75 2.40 -0.40
CA LEU A 229 18.00 2.14 1.01
C LEU A 229 16.69 1.75 1.70
N SER A 230 16.75 0.68 2.49
CA SER A 230 15.67 0.24 3.39
C SER A 230 16.11 0.40 4.84
N PHE A 231 15.16 0.68 5.74
CA PHE A 231 15.41 0.96 7.16
C PHE A 231 14.59 -0.01 8.04
N PRO A 232 15.01 -1.28 8.16
CA PRO A 232 14.26 -2.29 8.91
C PRO A 232 14.16 -1.97 10.41
N ASN A 233 15.16 -1.30 10.97
CA ASN A 233 15.22 -0.89 12.38
C ASN A 233 14.57 0.50 12.61
N GLY A 234 13.88 1.05 11.60
CA GLY A 234 13.25 2.36 11.67
C GLY A 234 14.18 3.49 11.23
N ILE A 235 13.70 4.72 11.42
CA ILE A 235 14.40 5.95 11.02
C ILE A 235 14.58 6.81 12.26
N PRO A 236 15.81 7.27 12.57
CA PRO A 236 16.07 8.21 13.67
C PRO A 236 15.22 9.48 13.55
N ALA A 237 14.89 10.08 14.70
CA ALA A 237 13.95 11.21 14.77
C ALA A 237 14.44 12.46 14.02
N ASP A 238 15.74 12.65 13.92
CA ASP A 238 16.41 13.76 13.22
C ASP A 238 16.57 13.52 11.70
N VAL A 239 16.21 12.33 11.20
CA VAL A 239 16.21 11.99 9.78
C VAL A 239 14.81 12.15 9.19
N SER A 240 14.66 13.06 8.25
CA SER A 240 13.40 13.27 7.54
C SER A 240 13.48 12.80 6.08
N LEU A 241 13.06 11.57 5.80
CA LEU A 241 12.94 11.09 4.41
C LEU A 241 12.01 11.96 3.55
N ALA A 242 10.99 12.56 4.17
CA ALA A 242 10.08 13.49 3.48
C ALA A 242 10.78 14.81 3.08
N ALA A 243 11.75 15.27 3.86
CA ALA A 243 12.56 16.43 3.49
C ALA A 243 13.48 16.10 2.31
N LEU A 244 14.19 14.97 2.36
CA LEU A 244 15.03 14.49 1.25
C LEU A 244 14.21 14.33 -0.04
N ALA A 245 12.98 13.81 0.08
CA ALA A 245 12.09 13.70 -1.07
C ALA A 245 11.70 15.06 -1.64
N ARG A 246 11.29 16.03 -0.80
CA ARG A 246 10.94 17.39 -1.26
C ARG A 246 12.09 18.09 -1.96
N GLU A 247 13.32 17.89 -1.49
CA GLU A 247 14.55 18.45 -2.08
C GLU A 247 14.96 17.73 -3.38
N GLY A 248 14.29 16.66 -3.74
CA GLY A 248 14.63 15.83 -4.90
C GLY A 248 15.89 14.99 -4.73
N LYS A 249 16.42 14.88 -3.50
CA LYS A 249 17.55 14.02 -3.15
C LYS A 249 17.17 12.55 -3.02
N ALA A 250 15.88 12.28 -2.82
CA ALA A 250 15.35 10.93 -2.73
C ALA A 250 13.92 10.82 -3.28
N THR A 251 13.50 9.57 -3.54
CA THR A 251 12.12 9.21 -3.82
C THR A 251 11.69 8.11 -2.85
N LEU A 252 10.52 8.28 -2.21
CA LEU A 252 9.93 7.24 -1.38
C LEU A 252 9.42 6.13 -2.31
N GLN A 253 10.10 5.00 -2.35
CA GLN A 253 9.74 3.86 -3.18
C GLN A 253 10.00 2.55 -2.42
N ALA A 254 9.07 1.62 -2.53
CA ALA A 254 9.16 0.30 -1.91
C ALA A 254 10.37 -0.49 -2.42
N ALA A 255 11.05 -1.21 -1.54
CA ALA A 255 12.22 -2.03 -1.90
C ALA A 255 11.84 -3.09 -2.94
N GLY A 256 10.72 -3.79 -2.78
CA GLY A 256 10.27 -4.78 -3.75
C GLY A 256 10.09 -4.22 -5.16
N SER A 257 9.57 -2.97 -5.29
CA SER A 257 9.45 -2.31 -6.60
C SER A 257 10.80 -1.98 -7.23
N GLN A 258 11.79 -1.59 -6.43
CA GLN A 258 13.16 -1.30 -6.89
C GLN A 258 13.88 -2.59 -7.30
N LEU A 259 13.81 -3.63 -6.46
CA LEU A 259 14.41 -4.95 -6.72
C LEU A 259 13.83 -5.60 -7.97
N ALA A 260 12.51 -5.51 -8.17
CA ALA A 260 11.84 -6.06 -9.35
C ALA A 260 12.35 -5.44 -10.66
N LEU A 261 12.61 -4.13 -10.69
CA LEU A 261 13.23 -3.47 -11.85
C LEU A 261 14.71 -3.85 -12.00
N GLY A 262 15.44 -3.94 -10.89
CA GLY A 262 16.88 -4.27 -10.89
C GLY A 262 17.18 -5.73 -11.25
N ALA A 263 16.21 -6.63 -11.05
CA ALA A 263 16.35 -8.06 -11.35
C ALA A 263 16.24 -8.39 -12.84
N LEU A 264 15.78 -7.46 -13.68
CA LEU A 264 15.62 -7.65 -15.11
C LEU A 264 16.74 -6.93 -15.85
N HIS A 265 17.48 -7.68 -16.70
CA HIS A 265 18.58 -7.14 -17.48
C HIS A 265 18.06 -6.50 -18.77
N LEU A 266 17.62 -5.24 -18.68
CA LEU A 266 17.10 -4.50 -19.80
C LEU A 266 18.23 -3.77 -20.56
N ASP A 267 18.04 -3.64 -21.88
CA ASP A 267 18.91 -2.83 -22.73
C ASP A 267 18.68 -1.34 -22.43
N LYS A 268 19.73 -0.64 -21.94
CA LYS A 268 19.63 0.78 -21.58
C LYS A 268 19.53 1.71 -22.78
N ASP A 269 20.05 1.28 -23.93
CA ASP A 269 20.10 2.08 -25.16
C ASP A 269 18.82 1.94 -25.99
N ALA A 270 18.05 0.87 -25.76
CA ALA A 270 16.77 0.69 -26.41
C ALA A 270 15.75 1.74 -25.92
N PRO A 271 14.97 2.36 -26.84
CA PRO A 271 13.88 3.23 -26.45
C PRO A 271 12.86 2.47 -25.59
N LEU A 272 12.46 3.05 -24.45
CA LEU A 272 11.54 2.42 -23.53
C LEU A 272 10.23 3.21 -23.45
N TRP A 273 9.13 2.49 -23.54
CA TRP A 273 7.78 2.99 -23.27
C TRP A 273 7.24 2.39 -21.97
N ASP A 274 6.95 3.25 -20.99
CA ASP A 274 6.24 2.88 -19.77
C ASP A 274 4.72 3.04 -20.02
N ALA A 275 4.05 1.95 -20.33
CA ALA A 275 2.67 1.95 -20.81
C ALA A 275 1.61 2.06 -19.68
N CYS A 276 2.03 1.94 -18.42
CA CYS A 276 1.16 2.06 -17.23
C CYS A 276 1.86 2.86 -16.13
N CYS A 277 2.39 4.04 -16.46
CA CYS A 277 3.36 4.76 -15.63
C CYS A 277 2.83 5.23 -14.25
N GLY A 278 1.51 5.30 -14.08
CA GLY A 278 0.92 5.83 -12.85
C GLY A 278 1.41 7.25 -12.55
N PHE A 279 1.93 7.45 -11.34
CA PHE A 279 2.56 8.71 -10.91
C PHE A 279 4.04 8.84 -11.34
N GLY A 280 4.56 7.92 -12.14
CA GLY A 280 5.93 7.97 -12.66
C GLY A 280 7.00 7.37 -11.74
N GLY A 281 6.63 6.59 -10.73
CA GLY A 281 7.60 6.03 -9.79
C GLY A 281 8.63 5.07 -10.41
N LYS A 282 8.21 4.21 -11.35
CA LYS A 282 9.10 3.33 -12.13
C LYS A 282 9.76 4.06 -13.28
N THR A 283 9.01 4.93 -13.98
CA THR A 283 9.54 5.83 -15.02
C THR A 283 10.77 6.60 -14.53
N THR A 284 10.64 7.30 -13.38
CA THR A 284 11.75 8.09 -12.82
C THR A 284 12.89 7.21 -12.31
N ALA A 285 12.59 6.00 -11.79
CA ALA A 285 13.62 5.04 -11.41
C ALA A 285 14.50 4.62 -12.60
N LEU A 286 13.88 4.33 -13.72
CA LEU A 286 14.58 3.98 -14.95
C LEU A 286 15.39 5.15 -15.51
N LEU A 287 14.83 6.37 -15.52
CA LEU A 287 15.55 7.60 -15.93
C LEU A 287 16.76 7.89 -15.04
N GLU A 288 16.65 7.72 -13.72
CA GLU A 288 17.79 7.86 -12.79
C GLU A 288 18.86 6.80 -13.04
N ALA A 289 18.45 5.56 -13.36
CA ALA A 289 19.36 4.47 -13.70
C ALA A 289 19.97 4.57 -15.12
N GLY A 290 19.62 5.63 -15.87
CA GLY A 290 20.18 5.90 -17.19
C GLY A 290 19.50 5.21 -18.36
N TYR A 291 18.31 4.63 -18.15
CA TYR A 291 17.53 4.08 -19.26
C TYR A 291 16.92 5.17 -20.14
N ARG A 292 16.77 4.87 -21.41
CA ARG A 292 16.21 5.77 -22.41
C ARG A 292 14.68 5.68 -22.45
N VAL A 293 14.02 6.25 -21.44
CA VAL A 293 12.54 6.32 -21.42
C VAL A 293 12.09 7.44 -22.33
N GLU A 294 11.47 7.11 -23.48
CA GLU A 294 11.00 8.06 -24.46
C GLU A 294 9.52 8.40 -24.33
N LEU A 295 8.71 7.42 -23.90
CA LEU A 295 7.28 7.58 -23.77
C LEU A 295 6.80 7.03 -22.41
N ALA A 296 5.90 7.76 -21.77
CA ALA A 296 5.14 7.28 -20.62
C ALA A 296 3.64 7.49 -20.90
N SER A 297 2.82 6.51 -20.54
CA SER A 297 1.38 6.63 -20.70
C SER A 297 0.61 6.08 -19.50
N ASP A 298 -0.58 6.60 -19.27
CA ASP A 298 -1.53 6.11 -18.28
C ASP A 298 -2.95 6.44 -18.70
N LEU A 299 -3.93 5.65 -18.25
CA LEU A 299 -5.35 5.88 -18.49
C LEU A 299 -5.90 7.08 -17.68
N SER A 300 -5.22 7.51 -16.62
CA SER A 300 -5.64 8.56 -15.71
C SER A 300 -4.87 9.85 -15.92
N TRP A 301 -5.57 10.91 -16.38
CA TRP A 301 -5.00 12.25 -16.44
C TRP A 301 -4.42 12.71 -15.09
N GLN A 302 -5.14 12.47 -14.00
CA GLN A 302 -4.70 12.86 -12.66
C GLN A 302 -3.34 12.25 -12.28
N ARG A 303 -3.01 11.06 -12.79
CA ARG A 303 -1.73 10.39 -12.53
C ARG A 303 -0.64 10.89 -13.46
N ILE A 304 -0.87 10.83 -14.76
CA ILE A 304 0.17 11.16 -15.74
C ILE A 304 0.57 12.63 -15.71
N SER A 305 -0.35 13.55 -15.39
CA SER A 305 -0.04 14.99 -15.29
C SER A 305 0.97 15.31 -14.17
N CYS A 306 1.16 14.40 -13.19
CA CYS A 306 2.16 14.58 -12.14
C CYS A 306 3.59 14.27 -12.60
N LEU A 307 3.77 13.51 -13.69
CA LEU A 307 5.08 12.98 -14.11
C LEU A 307 6.09 14.10 -14.43
N SER A 308 5.66 15.15 -15.14
CA SER A 308 6.55 16.27 -15.49
C SER A 308 7.06 17.00 -14.25
N GLY A 309 6.19 17.25 -13.26
CA GLY A 309 6.58 17.85 -11.98
C GLY A 309 7.53 16.97 -11.18
N GLU A 310 7.30 15.64 -11.18
CA GLU A 310 8.17 14.69 -10.51
C GLU A 310 9.55 14.61 -11.17
N CYS A 311 9.61 14.59 -12.50
CA CYS A 311 10.87 14.66 -13.22
C CYS A 311 11.63 15.98 -12.93
N SER A 312 10.92 17.12 -12.92
CA SER A 312 11.52 18.41 -12.57
C SER A 312 12.09 18.42 -11.14
N ARG A 313 11.33 17.91 -10.17
CA ARG A 313 11.78 17.77 -8.78
C ARG A 313 13.09 16.99 -8.69
N LEU A 314 13.24 15.93 -9.48
CA LEU A 314 14.42 15.06 -9.52
C LEU A 314 15.55 15.58 -10.42
N GLY A 315 15.34 16.65 -11.19
CA GLY A 315 16.32 17.17 -12.17
C GLY A 315 16.46 16.25 -13.39
N LEU A 316 15.39 15.54 -13.76
CA LEU A 316 15.33 14.65 -14.90
C LEU A 316 14.60 15.30 -16.06
N LYS A 317 14.97 14.94 -17.30
CA LYS A 317 14.18 15.27 -18.48
C LYS A 317 12.94 14.37 -18.53
N ALA A 318 11.76 14.98 -18.56
CA ALA A 318 10.53 14.20 -18.67
C ALA A 318 10.41 13.55 -20.06
N PRO A 319 9.95 12.29 -20.15
CA PRO A 319 9.62 11.65 -21.41
C PRO A 319 8.37 12.27 -22.03
N ALA A 320 8.09 11.97 -23.29
CA ALA A 320 6.79 12.27 -23.88
C ALA A 320 5.67 11.61 -23.06
N SER A 321 4.57 12.30 -22.86
CA SER A 321 3.45 11.81 -22.05
C SER A 321 2.19 11.65 -22.89
N LEU A 322 1.52 10.50 -22.80
CA LEU A 322 0.32 10.17 -23.55
C LEU A 322 -0.79 9.68 -22.62
N LEU A 323 -1.94 10.34 -22.66
CA LEU A 323 -3.15 9.84 -22.01
C LEU A 323 -3.79 8.81 -22.92
N CYS A 324 -3.61 7.52 -22.61
CA CYS A 324 -4.23 6.44 -23.38
C CYS A 324 -4.42 5.18 -22.57
N ASP A 325 -5.32 4.32 -23.04
CA ASP A 325 -5.40 2.94 -22.61
C ASP A 325 -4.30 2.13 -23.32
N GLY A 326 -3.36 1.56 -22.60
CA GLY A 326 -2.27 0.75 -23.16
C GLY A 326 -2.74 -0.46 -23.96
N ALA A 327 -3.95 -1.00 -23.66
CA ALA A 327 -4.55 -2.06 -24.43
C ALA A 327 -5.05 -1.58 -25.82
N HIS A 328 -5.24 -0.27 -25.99
CA HIS A 328 -5.73 0.38 -27.22
C HIS A 328 -4.79 1.50 -27.66
N ALA A 329 -3.48 1.34 -27.46
CA ALA A 329 -2.50 2.36 -27.87
C ALA A 329 -2.64 2.76 -29.32
N PRO A 330 -2.53 4.07 -29.67
CA PRO A 330 -2.85 4.59 -31.00
C PRO A 330 -1.79 4.33 -32.06
N PHE A 331 -0.81 3.49 -31.79
CA PHE A 331 0.25 3.09 -32.71
C PHE A 331 0.34 1.56 -32.84
N MET A 332 0.82 1.09 -33.97
CA MET A 332 0.82 -0.34 -34.33
C MET A 332 2.09 -1.07 -33.92
N ARG A 333 3.20 -0.34 -33.73
CA ARG A 333 4.52 -0.92 -33.45
C ARG A 333 5.32 -0.01 -32.54
N TRP A 334 6.09 -0.62 -31.63
CA TRP A 334 7.07 0.05 -30.78
C TRP A 334 8.43 -0.65 -30.92
N ASP A 335 9.42 0.04 -31.49
CA ASP A 335 10.75 -0.54 -31.72
C ASP A 335 11.69 -0.34 -30.53
N GLY A 336 11.35 -0.92 -29.42
CA GLY A 336 12.07 -0.82 -28.17
C GLY A 336 11.47 -1.71 -27.09
N THR A 337 11.79 -1.44 -25.82
CA THR A 337 11.21 -2.12 -24.67
C THR A 337 9.85 -1.53 -24.29
N ILE A 338 8.87 -2.38 -24.03
CA ILE A 338 7.56 -1.96 -23.48
C ILE A 338 7.48 -2.41 -22.02
N LEU A 339 7.34 -1.46 -21.08
CA LEU A 339 7.13 -1.74 -19.68
C LEU A 339 5.64 -1.66 -19.32
N LEU A 340 5.14 -2.71 -18.72
CA LEU A 340 3.79 -2.88 -18.23
C LEU A 340 3.78 -3.06 -16.70
N ASP A 341 3.72 -1.97 -15.93
CA ASP A 341 3.38 -2.04 -14.49
C ASP A 341 1.86 -2.07 -14.36
N VAL A 342 1.27 -3.23 -14.60
CA VAL A 342 -0.16 -3.36 -14.83
C VAL A 342 -1.01 -3.13 -13.57
N PRO A 343 -2.25 -2.60 -13.72
CA PRO A 343 -3.19 -2.57 -12.60
C PRO A 343 -3.46 -4.01 -12.11
N CYS A 344 -3.30 -4.24 -10.80
CA CYS A 344 -3.42 -5.57 -10.20
C CYS A 344 -4.18 -5.52 -8.87
N SER A 345 -4.46 -6.69 -8.29
CA SER A 345 -5.14 -6.80 -7.01
C SER A 345 -4.39 -6.13 -5.85
N GLY A 346 -3.07 -5.97 -5.95
CA GLY A 346 -2.22 -5.35 -4.93
C GLY A 346 -2.07 -6.20 -3.66
N LEU A 347 -2.26 -7.51 -3.74
CA LEU A 347 -2.18 -8.41 -2.59
C LEU A 347 -0.74 -8.63 -2.09
N GLY A 348 0.25 -8.07 -2.77
CA GLY A 348 1.64 -8.05 -2.32
C GLY A 348 2.03 -6.84 -1.49
N VAL A 349 1.21 -5.75 -1.48
CA VAL A 349 1.57 -4.48 -0.83
C VAL A 349 0.67 -4.12 0.36
N LEU A 350 0.06 -5.11 0.99
CA LEU A 350 -0.95 -4.96 2.04
C LEU A 350 -0.44 -4.24 3.30
N ALA A 351 0.85 -4.35 3.63
CA ALA A 351 1.45 -3.62 4.75
C ALA A 351 1.40 -2.09 4.52
N ARG A 352 1.63 -1.64 3.28
CA ARG A 352 1.56 -0.21 2.88
C ARG A 352 0.14 0.24 2.54
N ARG A 353 -0.68 -0.69 2.08
CA ARG A 353 -2.04 -0.45 1.58
C ARG A 353 -3.06 -1.34 2.30
N PRO A 354 -3.21 -1.20 3.64
CA PRO A 354 -4.11 -2.04 4.42
C PRO A 354 -5.59 -1.91 4.02
N ASP A 355 -5.97 -0.80 3.39
CA ASP A 355 -7.31 -0.59 2.80
C ASP A 355 -7.68 -1.66 1.77
N ILE A 356 -6.68 -2.23 1.12
CA ILE A 356 -6.86 -3.28 0.12
C ILE A 356 -7.52 -4.52 0.72
N LYS A 357 -7.24 -4.88 1.97
CA LYS A 357 -7.85 -6.05 2.64
C LYS A 357 -9.38 -5.98 2.71
N MET A 358 -9.92 -4.78 2.85
CA MET A 358 -11.35 -4.56 3.08
C MET A 358 -12.15 -4.30 1.79
N ARG A 359 -11.47 -4.16 0.65
CA ARG A 359 -12.16 -3.91 -0.62
C ARG A 359 -12.71 -5.19 -1.23
N LYS A 360 -13.92 -5.11 -1.76
CA LYS A 360 -14.40 -6.15 -2.69
C LYS A 360 -13.52 -6.16 -3.93
N ARG A 361 -13.02 -7.33 -4.31
CA ARG A 361 -12.13 -7.50 -5.46
C ARG A 361 -12.60 -8.64 -6.32
N ASP A 362 -12.51 -8.39 -7.60
CA ASP A 362 -12.66 -9.42 -8.62
C ASP A 362 -11.28 -9.62 -9.29
N VAL A 363 -10.54 -10.65 -8.85
CA VAL A 363 -9.24 -10.99 -9.42
C VAL A 363 -9.37 -11.34 -10.90
N ALA A 364 -10.48 -11.95 -11.32
CA ALA A 364 -10.73 -12.31 -12.72
C ALA A 364 -10.80 -11.05 -13.60
N GLN A 365 -11.38 -9.95 -13.11
CA GLN A 365 -11.42 -8.69 -13.84
C GLN A 365 -10.02 -8.08 -14.02
N TYR A 366 -9.14 -8.18 -12.99
CA TYR A 366 -7.74 -7.77 -13.15
C TYR A 366 -7.03 -8.62 -14.20
N VAL A 367 -7.16 -9.94 -14.13
CA VAL A 367 -6.57 -10.86 -15.10
C VAL A 367 -7.01 -10.54 -16.54
N LYS A 368 -8.30 -10.22 -16.73
CA LYS A 368 -8.81 -9.82 -18.06
C LYS A 368 -8.13 -8.55 -18.58
N THR A 369 -8.01 -7.51 -17.75
CA THR A 369 -7.36 -6.25 -18.12
C THR A 369 -5.87 -6.46 -18.39
N GLN A 370 -5.19 -7.21 -17.53
CA GLN A 370 -3.77 -7.51 -17.65
C GLN A 370 -3.47 -8.32 -18.91
N ARG A 371 -4.32 -9.30 -19.25
CA ARG A 371 -4.22 -10.07 -20.48
C ARG A 371 -4.28 -9.15 -21.71
N ALA A 372 -5.28 -8.27 -21.78
CA ALA A 372 -5.44 -7.35 -22.91
C ALA A 372 -4.22 -6.42 -23.09
N LEU A 373 -3.67 -5.91 -21.97
CA LEU A 373 -2.46 -5.09 -21.98
C LEU A 373 -1.24 -5.88 -22.47
N LEU A 374 -1.03 -7.11 -21.96
CA LEU A 374 0.13 -7.91 -22.31
C LEU A 374 0.05 -8.40 -23.75
N GLU A 375 -1.11 -8.90 -24.21
CA GLU A 375 -1.33 -9.32 -25.60
C GLU A 375 -1.07 -8.15 -26.57
N ARG A 376 -1.58 -6.95 -26.26
CA ARG A 376 -1.32 -5.77 -27.08
C ARG A 376 0.16 -5.42 -27.14
N ALA A 377 0.87 -5.45 -26.02
CA ALA A 377 2.30 -5.15 -25.97
C ALA A 377 3.13 -6.18 -26.79
N VAL A 378 2.84 -7.46 -26.66
CA VAL A 378 3.50 -8.51 -27.43
C VAL A 378 3.26 -8.34 -28.94
N LEU A 379 2.03 -8.02 -29.37
CA LEU A 379 1.71 -7.75 -30.77
C LEU A 379 2.40 -6.51 -31.34
N MET A 380 2.70 -5.52 -30.51
CA MET A 380 3.35 -4.28 -30.92
C MET A 380 4.87 -4.37 -30.93
N ALA A 381 5.44 -5.25 -30.14
CA ALA A 381 6.89 -5.45 -30.07
C ALA A 381 7.38 -6.26 -31.28
N PRO A 382 8.37 -5.77 -32.03
CA PRO A 382 9.00 -6.56 -33.09
C PRO A 382 9.78 -7.76 -32.54
N LYS A 383 10.05 -8.74 -33.36
CA LYS A 383 10.93 -9.86 -33.01
C LYS A 383 12.28 -9.41 -32.46
N GLY A 384 12.71 -10.04 -31.38
CA GLY A 384 13.93 -9.70 -30.64
C GLY A 384 13.80 -8.51 -29.68
N ARG A 385 12.60 -7.91 -29.53
CA ARG A 385 12.36 -6.86 -28.52
C ARG A 385 11.75 -7.42 -27.25
N ASP A 386 11.88 -6.66 -26.18
CA ASP A 386 11.46 -7.06 -24.85
C ASP A 386 10.14 -6.40 -24.43
N VAL A 387 9.26 -7.20 -23.87
CA VAL A 387 8.09 -6.73 -23.09
C VAL A 387 8.34 -7.08 -21.63
N VAL A 388 8.26 -6.10 -20.76
CA VAL A 388 8.41 -6.25 -19.31
C VAL A 388 7.03 -6.22 -18.68
N TYR A 389 6.67 -7.28 -17.98
CA TYR A 389 5.40 -7.38 -17.25
C TYR A 389 5.67 -7.36 -15.74
N MET A 390 5.00 -6.47 -15.01
CA MET A 390 5.18 -6.32 -13.56
C MET A 390 3.84 -6.18 -12.84
N THR A 391 3.76 -6.74 -11.63
CA THR A 391 2.63 -6.58 -10.71
C THR A 391 3.10 -6.40 -9.27
N CYS A 392 2.26 -5.82 -8.42
CA CYS A 392 2.43 -5.79 -6.98
C CYS A 392 1.48 -6.78 -6.27
N THR A 393 1.38 -8.00 -6.79
CA THR A 393 0.54 -9.07 -6.23
C THR A 393 1.28 -10.40 -6.17
N VAL A 394 0.77 -11.31 -5.33
CA VAL A 394 1.34 -12.66 -5.13
C VAL A 394 0.52 -13.76 -5.80
N THR A 395 -0.58 -13.40 -6.46
CA THR A 395 -1.47 -14.39 -7.07
C THR A 395 -0.85 -14.99 -8.32
N LYS A 396 -0.90 -16.33 -8.45
CA LYS A 396 -0.40 -17.01 -9.65
C LYS A 396 -1.24 -16.71 -10.89
N SER A 397 -2.54 -16.45 -10.70
CA SER A 397 -3.46 -16.15 -11.79
C SER A 397 -3.17 -14.81 -12.47
N GLU A 398 -2.69 -13.80 -11.72
CA GLU A 398 -2.28 -12.50 -12.28
C GLU A 398 -0.82 -12.50 -12.76
N ASN A 399 0.00 -13.46 -12.37
CA ASN A 399 1.43 -13.55 -12.63
C ASN A 399 1.76 -14.71 -13.61
N LYS A 400 2.39 -15.78 -13.10
CA LYS A 400 2.94 -16.88 -13.89
C LYS A 400 1.94 -17.52 -14.86
N SER A 401 0.70 -17.76 -14.42
CA SER A 401 -0.30 -18.41 -15.26
C SER A 401 -0.71 -17.52 -16.41
N LEU A 402 -0.90 -16.23 -16.20
CA LEU A 402 -1.25 -15.27 -17.24
C LEU A 402 -0.11 -15.12 -18.25
N VAL A 403 1.12 -14.86 -17.77
CA VAL A 403 2.29 -14.66 -18.64
C VAL A 403 2.53 -15.88 -19.50
N ARG A 404 2.55 -17.09 -18.92
CA ARG A 404 2.78 -18.34 -19.69
C ARG A 404 1.72 -18.54 -20.77
N ASN A 405 0.44 -18.32 -20.45
CA ASN A 405 -0.63 -18.47 -21.41
C ASN A 405 -0.50 -17.50 -22.59
N VAL A 406 -0.13 -16.24 -22.33
CA VAL A 406 0.08 -15.27 -23.43
C VAL A 406 1.32 -15.64 -24.25
N CYS A 407 2.45 -15.97 -23.62
CA CYS A 407 3.66 -16.37 -24.34
C CYS A 407 3.41 -17.57 -25.26
N GLN A 408 2.67 -18.58 -24.80
CA GLN A 408 2.30 -19.73 -25.63
C GLN A 408 1.40 -19.35 -26.82
N SER A 409 0.50 -18.38 -26.63
CA SER A 409 -0.43 -17.96 -27.69
C SER A 409 0.22 -17.14 -28.79
N TYR A 410 1.34 -16.48 -28.49
CA TYR A 410 2.00 -15.53 -29.41
C TYR A 410 3.44 -15.91 -29.76
N ASP A 411 3.86 -17.15 -29.46
CA ASP A 411 5.22 -17.67 -29.72
C ASP A 411 6.33 -16.76 -29.17
N ALA A 412 6.11 -16.26 -27.93
CA ALA A 412 7.05 -15.42 -27.19
C ALA A 412 7.73 -16.22 -26.07
N GLU A 413 8.95 -15.84 -25.70
CA GLU A 413 9.77 -16.53 -24.71
C GLU A 413 9.86 -15.76 -23.39
N ILE A 414 9.74 -16.46 -22.26
CA ILE A 414 10.08 -15.90 -20.94
C ILE A 414 11.60 -15.93 -20.79
N ALA A 415 12.24 -14.77 -21.01
CA ALA A 415 13.69 -14.64 -20.92
C ALA A 415 14.17 -14.53 -19.47
N GLU A 416 13.42 -13.84 -18.60
CA GLU A 416 13.72 -13.70 -17.18
C GLU A 416 12.43 -13.61 -16.37
N GLU A 417 12.41 -14.23 -15.20
CA GLU A 417 11.30 -14.20 -14.26
C GLU A 417 11.83 -13.97 -12.85
N TRP A 418 11.24 -13.03 -12.12
CA TRP A 418 11.59 -12.70 -10.75
C TRP A 418 10.31 -12.52 -9.91
N ALA A 419 10.36 -12.96 -8.68
CA ALA A 419 9.33 -12.70 -7.68
C ALA A 419 9.99 -12.43 -6.33
N SER A 420 9.47 -11.47 -5.58
CA SER A 420 9.99 -11.21 -4.24
C SER A 420 9.55 -12.28 -3.25
N ASP A 421 10.48 -12.62 -2.38
CA ASP A 421 10.21 -13.34 -1.14
C ASP A 421 10.23 -12.36 0.05
N ALA A 422 9.66 -12.77 1.20
CA ALA A 422 9.75 -11.99 2.43
C ALA A 422 11.23 -11.58 2.71
N PRO A 423 11.51 -10.41 3.29
CA PRO A 423 10.61 -9.53 4.04
C PRO A 423 10.02 -8.34 3.23
N TYR A 424 10.26 -8.29 1.93
CA TYR A 424 9.79 -7.19 1.08
C TYR A 424 8.36 -7.40 0.59
N GLU A 425 7.80 -6.38 -0.06
CA GLU A 425 6.49 -6.46 -0.68
C GLU A 425 6.45 -7.53 -1.75
N GLY A 426 5.31 -8.23 -1.87
CA GLY A 426 5.07 -9.23 -2.89
C GLY A 426 4.99 -8.60 -4.28
N MET A 427 6.09 -8.65 -5.01
CA MET A 427 6.21 -8.17 -6.39
C MET A 427 6.49 -9.33 -7.33
N TYR A 428 6.08 -9.17 -8.56
CA TYR A 428 6.42 -10.06 -9.67
C TYR A 428 6.90 -9.23 -10.85
N ALA A 429 7.92 -9.71 -11.53
CA ALA A 429 8.46 -9.11 -12.74
C ALA A 429 8.89 -10.20 -13.72
N CYS A 430 8.64 -9.98 -15.01
CA CYS A 430 9.00 -10.91 -16.07
C CYS A 430 9.44 -10.14 -17.30
N ARG A 431 10.59 -10.53 -17.90
CA ARG A 431 11.02 -10.06 -19.22
C ARG A 431 10.68 -11.12 -20.26
N ILE A 432 9.91 -10.72 -21.22
CA ILE A 432 9.40 -11.54 -22.30
C ILE A 432 10.09 -11.09 -23.58
N ARG A 433 10.71 -12.02 -24.31
CA ARG A 433 11.31 -11.81 -25.64
C ARG A 433 10.29 -12.20 -26.69
N VAL A 434 9.97 -11.27 -27.60
CA VAL A 434 9.03 -11.48 -28.71
C VAL A 434 9.74 -12.01 -29.98
#